data_e2fe3268b5778fdf4c1013283d17cbf2
#
_entry.id   e2fe3268b5778fdf4c1013283d17cbf2
#
_cell.length_a   1.000
_cell.length_b   1.000
_cell.length_c   1.000
_cell.angle_alpha   90.00
_cell.angle_beta   90.00
_cell.angle_gamma   90.00
#
_symmetry.space_group_name_H-M   'P 1'
#
loop_
_entity.id
_entity.type
_entity.pdbx_description
1 polymer ?
#
loop_
_entity_poly.entity_id
_entity_poly.type
_entity_poly.pdbx_seq_one_letter_code
_entity_poly.pdbx_strand_id
1 'polypeptide(L)'
;KDHHGTYALDIRDAVGVFGATDGSKWLSTSESSIKHGDDNSGWMFAKYPLYSDNEKAQQLEADYCEIRLPEIIYSLAECKLRKGDATTAAKLLNTVRKRNYPSSDWSTVLYAPEGSASLDMKEMLAEWGREFFAEGRRRVDLIRFGKFQDAWWDKEADADKHTEIFPFHPEIIGAHKGMKQNPGYE
;
A
#
# COMPACT_ATOMS: atom_id res chain seq x y z
N LYS A 1 22.25 0.93 -8.08
CA LYS A 1 21.21 0.48 -7.13
C LYS A 1 20.22 -0.33 -7.92
N ASP A 2 19.99 -1.55 -7.48
CA ASP A 2 18.97 -2.40 -8.08
C ASP A 2 17.60 -1.81 -7.75
N HIS A 3 16.88 -1.37 -8.78
CA HIS A 3 15.55 -0.81 -8.64
C HIS A 3 14.45 -1.89 -8.57
N HIS A 4 14.85 -3.14 -8.77
CA HIS A 4 13.95 -4.26 -8.71
C HIS A 4 13.72 -4.70 -7.26
N GLY A 5 12.50 -4.49 -6.77
CA GLY A 5 12.06 -5.00 -5.48
C GLY A 5 12.26 -4.08 -4.27
N THR A 6 12.83 -2.89 -4.45
CA THR A 6 12.91 -1.90 -3.36
C THR A 6 11.79 -0.87 -3.54
N TYR A 7 10.72 -1.02 -2.80
CA TYR A 7 9.55 -0.13 -2.89
C TYR A 7 9.55 1.01 -1.88
N ALA A 8 10.43 0.93 -0.88
CA ALA A 8 10.62 1.97 0.11
C ALA A 8 12.06 1.97 0.62
N LEU A 9 12.56 3.14 0.96
CA LEU A 9 13.86 3.33 1.58
C LEU A 9 13.64 3.92 2.97
N ASP A 10 14.32 3.38 3.97
CA ASP A 10 14.38 4.01 5.27
C ASP A 10 15.36 5.18 5.22
N ILE A 11 14.83 6.39 5.19
CA ILE A 11 15.65 7.60 5.08
C ILE A 11 16.40 7.93 6.37
N ARG A 12 16.07 7.30 7.48
CA ARG A 12 16.77 7.48 8.76
C ARG A 12 18.25 7.08 8.67
N ASP A 13 18.57 6.14 7.79
CA ASP A 13 19.96 5.70 7.55
C ASP A 13 20.70 6.60 6.56
N ALA A 14 20.00 7.53 5.92
CA ALA A 14 20.53 8.40 4.87
C ALA A 14 20.91 9.80 5.37
N VAL A 15 21.12 9.98 6.66
CA VAL A 15 21.40 11.26 7.34
C VAL A 15 22.47 12.11 6.67
N GLY A 16 23.45 11.49 6.06
CA GLY A 16 24.53 12.19 5.37
C GLY A 16 24.16 12.75 3.99
N VAL A 17 23.01 12.41 3.44
CA VAL A 17 22.64 12.76 2.05
C VAL A 17 21.92 14.11 1.97
N PHE A 18 21.27 14.54 3.02
CA PHE A 18 20.45 15.76 3.02
C PHE A 18 21.06 16.95 3.76
N GLY A 19 22.34 16.88 4.12
CA GLY A 19 23.14 18.06 4.40
C GLY A 19 22.87 18.84 5.68
N ALA A 20 22.30 18.21 6.70
CA ALA A 20 22.34 18.83 8.02
C ALA A 20 23.74 18.72 8.62
N THR A 21 24.36 19.83 8.85
CA THR A 21 25.74 19.89 9.35
C THR A 21 25.87 19.54 10.83
N ASP A 22 24.79 19.42 11.57
CA ASP A 22 24.79 19.12 13.00
C ASP A 22 24.13 17.80 13.38
N GLY A 23 23.63 17.04 12.43
CA GLY A 23 23.01 15.71 12.67
C GLY A 23 21.81 15.69 13.61
N SER A 24 21.48 16.81 14.24
CA SER A 24 20.52 16.85 15.35
C SER A 24 19.10 17.18 14.92
N LYS A 25 18.88 17.62 13.69
CA LYS A 25 17.58 18.13 13.24
C LYS A 25 16.89 17.33 12.16
N TRP A 26 17.51 16.25 11.70
CA TRP A 26 17.14 15.71 10.40
C TRP A 26 16.33 14.44 10.46
N LEU A 27 16.46 13.71 11.51
CA LEU A 27 15.77 12.45 11.64
C LEU A 27 15.30 12.31 13.06
N SER A 28 14.01 12.39 13.22
CA SER A 28 13.42 11.83 14.40
C SER A 28 13.81 10.36 14.45
N THR A 29 14.68 9.99 15.37
CA THR A 29 14.92 8.59 15.73
C THR A 29 13.72 8.04 16.52
N SER A 30 12.74 8.89 16.83
CA SER A 30 11.46 8.48 17.36
C SER A 30 10.65 7.76 16.27
N GLU A 31 9.75 6.94 16.68
CA GLU A 31 8.80 6.28 15.78
C GLU A 31 8.13 7.31 14.89
N SER A 32 8.21 7.10 13.59
CA SER A 32 7.50 7.91 12.62
C SER A 32 6.00 7.73 12.83
N SER A 33 5.25 8.81 12.83
CA SER A 33 3.81 8.80 13.00
C SER A 33 3.11 9.62 11.93
N ILE A 34 1.86 9.31 11.64
CA ILE A 34 1.03 10.10 10.72
C ILE A 34 0.86 11.53 11.24
N LYS A 35 0.87 11.71 12.56
CA LYS A 35 0.64 13.01 13.22
C LYS A 35 1.91 13.82 13.43
N HIS A 36 3.05 13.16 13.48
CA HIS A 36 4.34 13.77 13.88
C HIS A 36 5.47 13.47 12.90
N GLY A 37 5.15 12.87 11.75
CA GLY A 37 6.11 12.68 10.68
C GLY A 37 6.43 13.99 9.96
N ASP A 38 7.64 14.07 9.44
CA ASP A 38 8.10 15.12 8.53
C ASP A 38 8.73 14.49 7.29
N ASP A 39 9.17 15.30 6.35
CA ASP A 39 9.76 14.84 5.09
C ASP A 39 11.04 14.01 5.27
N ASN A 40 11.60 14.03 6.47
CA ASN A 40 12.86 13.38 6.82
C ASN A 40 12.68 12.19 7.78
N SER A 41 11.43 11.80 8.06
CA SER A 41 11.14 10.70 8.99
C SER A 41 10.52 9.50 8.29
N GLY A 42 10.89 8.29 8.74
CA GLY A 42 10.28 7.04 8.31
C GLY A 42 10.81 6.51 6.97
N TRP A 43 9.92 5.97 6.16
CA TRP A 43 10.23 5.27 4.93
C TRP A 43 9.93 6.13 3.71
N MET A 44 10.89 6.27 2.82
CA MET A 44 10.68 6.91 1.53
C MET A 44 10.13 5.90 0.52
N PHE A 45 9.08 6.32 -0.17
CA PHE A 45 8.51 5.56 -1.27
C PHE A 45 9.44 5.56 -2.50
N ALA A 46 9.77 4.38 -3.03
CA ALA A 46 10.69 4.21 -4.15
C ALA A 46 10.21 3.17 -5.18
N LYS A 47 8.90 3.05 -5.39
CA LYS A 47 8.35 2.03 -6.30
C LYS A 47 8.58 2.36 -7.77
N TYR A 48 8.47 3.63 -8.14
CA TYR A 48 8.70 4.09 -9.50
C TYR A 48 10.13 4.61 -9.62
N PRO A 49 10.90 4.14 -10.63
CA PRO A 49 12.26 4.58 -10.79
C PRO A 49 12.30 6.07 -11.14
N LEU A 50 13.18 6.78 -10.46
CA LEU A 50 13.61 8.11 -10.86
C LEU A 50 14.82 7.94 -11.78
N TYR A 51 14.70 8.31 -13.03
CA TYR A 51 15.85 8.32 -13.95
C TYR A 51 16.66 9.57 -13.70
N SER A 52 17.90 9.38 -13.21
CA SER A 52 18.76 10.46 -12.73
C SER A 52 19.39 11.30 -13.83
N ASP A 53 19.34 10.87 -15.08
CA ASP A 53 20.08 11.48 -16.18
C ASP A 53 19.41 12.71 -16.78
N ASN A 54 18.25 13.09 -16.27
CA ASN A 54 17.51 14.25 -16.76
C ASN A 54 17.08 15.16 -15.62
N GLU A 55 17.99 15.98 -15.13
CA GLU A 55 17.72 16.96 -14.07
C GLU A 55 16.57 17.94 -14.38
N LYS A 56 16.20 18.08 -15.64
CA LYS A 56 15.12 18.97 -16.09
C LYS A 56 13.76 18.27 -16.19
N ALA A 57 13.75 16.97 -16.28
CA ALA A 57 12.52 16.18 -16.31
C ALA A 57 12.47 15.33 -15.05
N GLN A 58 12.03 15.88 -13.96
CA GLN A 58 11.46 15.10 -12.84
C GLN A 58 10.19 14.37 -13.29
N GLN A 59 10.06 14.15 -14.58
CA GLN A 59 8.99 13.35 -15.15
C GLN A 59 9.36 11.90 -14.96
N LEU A 60 8.53 11.22 -14.21
CA LEU A 60 8.51 9.79 -14.17
C LEU A 60 8.24 9.30 -15.60
N GLU A 61 9.27 8.75 -16.25
CA GLU A 61 9.10 8.04 -17.53
C GLU A 61 8.42 6.67 -17.34
N ALA A 62 8.03 6.37 -16.11
CA ALA A 62 7.31 5.15 -15.78
C ALA A 62 5.81 5.36 -15.96
N ASP A 63 5.21 4.56 -16.82
CA ASP A 63 3.76 4.53 -16.99
C ASP A 63 3.08 4.05 -15.71
N TYR A 64 1.98 4.70 -15.36
CA TYR A 64 1.09 4.22 -14.31
C TYR A 64 0.19 3.12 -14.88
N CYS A 65 0.27 1.93 -14.29
CA CYS A 65 -0.56 0.81 -14.70
C CYS A 65 -1.93 0.87 -14.02
N GLU A 66 -2.99 1.14 -14.77
CA GLU A 66 -4.36 1.05 -14.28
C GLU A 66 -4.75 -0.38 -13.90
N ILE A 67 -4.40 -1.34 -14.76
CA ILE A 67 -4.63 -2.78 -14.52
C ILE A 67 -3.38 -3.53 -14.95
N ARG A 68 -2.90 -4.42 -14.10
CA ARG A 68 -1.75 -5.27 -14.40
C ARG A 68 -2.03 -6.74 -14.09
N LEU A 69 -1.30 -7.64 -14.73
CA LEU A 69 -1.53 -9.08 -14.62
C LEU A 69 -1.60 -9.60 -13.16
N PRO A 70 -0.76 -9.17 -12.22
CA PRO A 70 -0.90 -9.57 -10.82
C PRO A 70 -2.28 -9.29 -10.23
N GLU A 71 -2.97 -8.24 -10.64
CA GLU A 71 -4.32 -7.94 -10.16
C GLU A 71 -5.33 -9.02 -10.54
N ILE A 72 -5.25 -9.52 -11.76
CA ILE A 72 -6.12 -10.60 -12.24
C ILE A 72 -5.81 -11.90 -11.48
N ILE A 73 -4.53 -12.20 -11.29
CA ILE A 73 -4.08 -13.39 -10.54
C ILE A 73 -4.56 -13.30 -9.09
N TYR A 74 -4.42 -12.14 -8.44
CA TYR A 74 -4.83 -11.94 -7.04
C TYR A 74 -6.35 -11.99 -6.89
N SER A 75 -7.10 -11.42 -7.83
CA SER A 75 -8.56 -11.51 -7.85
C SER A 75 -9.03 -12.96 -7.94
N LEU A 76 -8.41 -13.75 -8.81
CA LEU A 76 -8.72 -15.18 -8.92
C LEU A 76 -8.33 -15.94 -7.65
N ALA A 77 -7.15 -15.65 -7.08
CA ALA A 77 -6.68 -16.26 -5.83
C ALA A 77 -7.64 -15.95 -4.67
N GLU A 78 -8.08 -14.70 -4.54
CA GLU A 78 -9.07 -14.31 -3.54
C GLU A 78 -10.40 -15.04 -3.73
N CYS A 79 -10.89 -15.14 -4.95
CA CYS A 79 -12.10 -15.92 -5.25
C CYS A 79 -11.96 -17.39 -4.84
N LYS A 80 -10.80 -17.99 -5.08
CA LYS A 80 -10.51 -19.38 -4.66
C LYS A 80 -10.49 -19.49 -3.13
N LEU A 81 -9.78 -18.59 -2.46
CA LEU A 81 -9.69 -18.59 -1.01
C LEU A 81 -11.08 -18.41 -0.35
N ARG A 82 -11.91 -17.50 -0.85
CA ARG A 82 -13.30 -17.29 -0.38
C ARG A 82 -14.20 -18.52 -0.56
N LYS A 83 -13.87 -19.37 -1.54
CA LYS A 83 -14.56 -20.65 -1.77
C LYS A 83 -13.95 -21.82 -0.99
N GLY A 84 -12.97 -21.57 -0.11
CA GLY A 84 -12.31 -22.62 0.68
C GLY A 84 -11.16 -23.35 -0.03
N ASP A 85 -10.83 -22.98 -1.27
CA ASP A 85 -9.72 -23.55 -2.02
C ASP A 85 -8.42 -22.78 -1.77
N ALA A 86 -7.92 -22.88 -0.54
CA ALA A 86 -6.70 -22.18 -0.13
C ALA A 86 -5.45 -22.67 -0.89
N THR A 87 -5.42 -23.95 -1.29
CA THR A 87 -4.27 -24.51 -2.01
C THR A 87 -4.12 -23.88 -3.40
N THR A 88 -5.21 -23.74 -4.16
CA THR A 88 -5.16 -23.09 -5.47
C THR A 88 -4.88 -21.59 -5.32
N ALA A 89 -5.47 -20.95 -4.31
CA ALA A 89 -5.19 -19.55 -4.02
C ALA A 89 -3.70 -19.31 -3.74
N ALA A 90 -3.08 -20.14 -2.88
CA ALA A 90 -1.66 -20.08 -2.57
C ALA A 90 -0.78 -20.23 -3.81
N LYS A 91 -1.07 -21.24 -4.66
CA LYS A 91 -0.33 -21.44 -5.91
C LYS A 91 -0.37 -20.20 -6.83
N LEU A 92 -1.53 -19.60 -6.99
CA LEU A 92 -1.71 -18.38 -7.80
C LEU A 92 -0.87 -17.23 -7.23
N LEU A 93 -0.96 -16.96 -5.94
CA LEU A 93 -0.18 -15.90 -5.29
C LEU A 93 1.32 -16.16 -5.39
N ASN A 94 1.76 -17.41 -5.21
CA ASN A 94 3.16 -17.77 -5.28
C ASN A 94 3.77 -17.52 -6.67
N THR A 95 3.00 -17.58 -7.75
CA THR A 95 3.51 -17.21 -9.09
C THR A 95 3.98 -15.75 -9.14
N VAL A 96 3.31 -14.87 -8.41
CA VAL A 96 3.68 -13.45 -8.31
C VAL A 96 4.77 -13.24 -7.26
N ARG A 97 4.65 -13.87 -6.09
CA ARG A 97 5.61 -13.72 -4.98
C ARG A 97 7.04 -14.13 -5.37
N LYS A 98 7.19 -15.19 -6.17
CA LYS A 98 8.49 -15.64 -6.69
C LYS A 98 9.29 -14.57 -7.41
N ARG A 99 8.63 -13.57 -7.96
CA ARG A 99 9.29 -12.41 -8.57
C ARG A 99 9.99 -11.52 -7.55
N ASN A 100 9.44 -11.43 -6.35
CA ASN A 100 9.86 -10.48 -5.32
C ASN A 100 10.87 -11.07 -4.34
N TYR A 101 11.12 -12.37 -4.38
CA TYR A 101 11.99 -13.05 -3.43
C TYR A 101 13.00 -13.95 -4.14
N PRO A 102 14.26 -13.97 -3.69
CA PRO A 102 15.24 -14.91 -4.20
C PRO A 102 14.83 -16.36 -3.88
N SER A 103 15.23 -17.29 -4.71
CA SER A 103 14.83 -18.70 -4.56
C SER A 103 15.31 -19.35 -3.26
N SER A 104 16.37 -18.81 -2.65
CA SER A 104 16.85 -19.23 -1.32
C SER A 104 15.78 -19.08 -0.24
N ASP A 105 14.88 -18.12 -0.38
CA ASP A 105 13.91 -17.75 0.63
C ASP A 105 12.54 -18.39 0.41
N TRP A 106 12.32 -19.03 -0.75
CA TRP A 106 11.00 -19.54 -1.12
C TRP A 106 10.42 -20.53 -0.12
N SER A 107 11.25 -21.34 0.53
CA SER A 107 10.79 -22.29 1.56
C SER A 107 10.10 -21.61 2.75
N THR A 108 10.41 -20.35 3.01
CA THR A 108 9.86 -19.57 4.12
C THR A 108 8.79 -18.58 3.67
N VAL A 109 9.03 -17.89 2.54
CA VAL A 109 8.17 -16.76 2.14
C VAL A 109 6.98 -17.17 1.27
N LEU A 110 7.05 -18.29 0.55
CA LEU A 110 5.92 -18.74 -0.25
C LEU A 110 4.83 -19.35 0.63
N TYR A 111 3.60 -19.24 0.18
CA TYR A 111 2.46 -19.87 0.85
C TYR A 111 2.49 -21.39 0.67
N ALA A 112 2.08 -22.10 1.70
CA ALA A 112 1.96 -23.56 1.67
C ALA A 112 1.07 -24.04 0.49
N PRO A 113 1.38 -25.16 -0.18
CA PRO A 113 2.41 -26.14 0.18
C PRO A 113 3.81 -25.88 -0.42
N GLU A 114 4.03 -24.85 -1.20
CA GLU A 114 5.33 -24.56 -1.83
C GLU A 114 6.35 -24.00 -0.83
N GLY A 115 5.89 -23.28 0.17
CA GLY A 115 6.66 -22.77 1.28
C GLY A 115 5.93 -23.00 2.59
N SER A 116 6.31 -22.27 3.64
CA SER A 116 5.75 -22.44 4.99
C SER A 116 4.82 -21.28 5.43
N ALA A 117 4.67 -20.24 4.63
CA ALA A 117 3.77 -19.14 4.97
C ALA A 117 2.30 -19.58 4.95
N SER A 118 1.53 -19.12 5.91
CA SER A 118 0.10 -19.40 6.00
C SER A 118 -0.71 -18.40 5.18
N LEU A 119 -1.79 -18.84 4.58
CA LEU A 119 -2.71 -18.00 3.82
C LEU A 119 -4.12 -18.11 4.41
N ASP A 120 -4.60 -17.00 4.95
CA ASP A 120 -5.99 -16.79 5.35
C ASP A 120 -6.51 -15.46 4.74
N MET A 121 -7.73 -15.06 5.07
CA MET A 121 -8.31 -13.82 4.54
C MET A 121 -7.63 -12.56 5.08
N LYS A 122 -7.06 -12.60 6.27
CA LYS A 122 -6.28 -11.48 6.83
C LYS A 122 -4.97 -11.33 6.07
N GLU A 123 -4.29 -12.44 5.84
CA GLU A 123 -3.05 -12.46 5.07
C GLU A 123 -3.30 -12.09 3.59
N MET A 124 -4.42 -12.53 2.99
CA MET A 124 -4.83 -12.12 1.65
C MET A 124 -4.95 -10.59 1.54
N LEU A 125 -5.58 -9.94 2.52
CA LEU A 125 -5.67 -8.47 2.56
C LEU A 125 -4.30 -7.80 2.73
N ALA A 126 -3.43 -8.39 3.54
CA ALA A 126 -2.06 -7.91 3.72
C ALA A 126 -1.25 -8.05 2.43
N GLU A 127 -1.42 -9.17 1.73
CA GLU A 127 -0.74 -9.43 0.46
C GLU A 127 -1.19 -8.47 -0.65
N TRP A 128 -2.49 -8.15 -0.74
CA TRP A 128 -2.99 -7.08 -1.59
C TRP A 128 -2.29 -5.75 -1.30
N GLY A 129 -2.11 -5.42 -0.03
CA GLY A 129 -1.44 -4.19 0.39
C GLY A 129 0.04 -4.14 0.02
N ARG A 130 0.74 -5.29 0.09
CA ARG A 130 2.16 -5.39 -0.27
C ARG A 130 2.38 -5.27 -1.77
N GLU A 131 1.63 -6.05 -2.55
CA GLU A 131 1.80 -6.07 -4.01
C GLU A 131 1.39 -4.75 -4.66
N PHE A 132 0.29 -4.16 -4.19
CA PHE A 132 -0.30 -2.95 -4.77
C PHE A 132 -0.04 -1.69 -3.93
N PHE A 133 1.05 -1.70 -3.18
CA PHE A 133 1.47 -0.52 -2.43
C PHE A 133 1.62 0.69 -3.35
N ALA A 134 1.00 1.82 -2.96
CA ALA A 134 0.96 3.08 -3.72
C ALA A 134 0.35 2.99 -5.14
N GLU A 135 -0.54 2.03 -5.39
CA GLU A 135 -1.31 1.92 -6.63
C GLU A 135 -2.80 2.29 -6.45
N GLY A 136 -3.11 3.06 -5.43
CA GLY A 136 -4.45 3.64 -5.23
C GLY A 136 -5.54 2.68 -4.73
N ARG A 137 -5.27 1.36 -4.61
CA ARG A 137 -6.36 0.40 -4.32
C ARG A 137 -6.61 0.11 -2.83
N ARG A 138 -5.71 0.48 -1.93
CA ARG A 138 -5.79 0.05 -0.51
C ARG A 138 -7.14 0.38 0.14
N ARG A 139 -7.70 1.57 -0.13
CA ARG A 139 -9.01 1.98 0.41
C ARG A 139 -10.12 1.04 -0.03
N VAL A 140 -10.17 0.72 -1.32
CA VAL A 140 -11.19 -0.19 -1.87
C VAL A 140 -11.06 -1.58 -1.28
N ASP A 141 -9.83 -2.09 -1.13
CA ASP A 141 -9.59 -3.42 -0.55
C ASP A 141 -10.00 -3.46 0.92
N LEU A 142 -9.69 -2.43 1.70
CA LEU A 142 -10.12 -2.33 3.10
C LEU A 142 -11.65 -2.33 3.23
N ILE A 143 -12.37 -1.59 2.38
CA ILE A 143 -13.83 -1.57 2.35
C ILE A 143 -14.39 -2.95 1.98
N ARG A 144 -13.86 -3.58 0.91
CA ARG A 144 -14.30 -4.91 0.45
C ARG A 144 -14.10 -6.01 1.51
N PHE A 145 -13.06 -5.89 2.32
CA PHE A 145 -12.76 -6.82 3.40
C PHE A 145 -13.44 -6.45 4.72
N GLY A 146 -14.19 -5.34 4.77
CA GLY A 146 -14.84 -4.87 5.99
C GLY A 146 -13.85 -4.46 7.08
N LYS A 147 -12.72 -3.88 6.66
CA LYS A 147 -11.60 -3.52 7.52
C LYS A 147 -11.26 -2.02 7.48
N PHE A 148 -12.08 -1.24 6.79
CA PHE A 148 -11.78 0.18 6.59
C PHE A 148 -11.94 0.99 7.88
N GLN A 149 -12.90 0.63 8.72
CA GLN A 149 -13.16 1.28 10.00
C GLN A 149 -12.27 0.81 11.15
N ASP A 150 -11.53 -0.29 10.97
CA ASP A 150 -10.67 -0.81 12.03
C ASP A 150 -9.61 0.22 12.44
N ALA A 151 -9.15 0.14 13.68
CA ALA A 151 -7.98 0.87 14.13
C ALA A 151 -6.72 0.35 13.41
N TRP A 152 -5.83 1.27 13.08
CA TRP A 152 -4.52 1.00 12.50
C TRP A 152 -3.45 1.66 13.34
N TRP A 153 -2.20 1.39 12.99
CA TRP A 153 -1.12 2.18 13.52
C TRP A 153 -1.44 3.68 13.35
N ASP A 154 -1.48 4.40 14.46
CA ASP A 154 -1.72 5.86 14.52
C ASP A 154 -3.11 6.34 14.03
N LYS A 155 -4.05 5.43 13.82
CA LYS A 155 -5.45 5.73 13.49
C LYS A 155 -6.37 5.01 14.47
N GLU A 156 -7.24 5.77 15.11
CA GLU A 156 -8.34 5.21 15.89
C GLU A 156 -9.38 4.52 14.99
N ALA A 157 -10.15 3.62 15.57
CA ALA A 157 -11.29 3.04 14.85
C ALA A 157 -12.34 4.11 14.53
N ASP A 158 -12.93 4.04 13.34
CA ASP A 158 -14.03 4.93 12.99
C ASP A 158 -15.29 4.53 13.77
N ALA A 159 -16.10 5.52 14.17
CA ALA A 159 -17.33 5.28 14.92
C ALA A 159 -18.41 4.57 14.08
N ASP A 160 -18.41 4.78 12.76
CA ASP A 160 -19.36 4.23 11.81
C ASP A 160 -18.76 4.13 10.40
N LYS A 161 -19.61 3.86 9.41
CA LYS A 161 -19.21 3.64 8.01
C LYS A 161 -19.33 4.86 7.11
N HIS A 162 -19.66 6.04 7.62
CA HIS A 162 -19.89 7.19 6.74
C HIS A 162 -18.66 7.51 5.88
N THR A 163 -17.47 7.28 6.42
CA THR A 163 -16.19 7.51 5.72
C THR A 163 -15.96 6.57 4.53
N GLU A 164 -16.77 5.53 4.33
CA GLU A 164 -16.74 4.70 3.11
C GLU A 164 -17.25 5.46 1.88
N ILE A 165 -17.99 6.54 2.09
CA ILE A 165 -18.54 7.40 1.03
C ILE A 165 -17.91 8.78 1.17
N PHE A 166 -17.54 9.39 0.06
CA PHE A 166 -17.03 10.77 0.10
C PHE A 166 -18.18 11.78 0.26
N PRO A 167 -17.96 12.90 0.98
CA PRO A 167 -18.92 14.01 1.00
C PRO A 167 -19.01 14.67 -0.38
N PHE A 168 -20.15 15.22 -0.70
CA PHE A 168 -20.26 16.17 -1.81
C PHE A 168 -19.58 17.48 -1.43
N HIS A 169 -18.92 18.09 -2.40
CA HIS A 169 -18.35 19.42 -2.19
C HIS A 169 -19.46 20.45 -1.89
N PRO A 170 -19.27 21.36 -0.91
CA PRO A 170 -20.31 22.31 -0.51
C PRO A 170 -20.85 23.16 -1.67
N GLU A 171 -20.01 23.54 -2.63
CA GLU A 171 -20.44 24.31 -3.81
C GLU A 171 -21.42 23.53 -4.69
N ILE A 172 -21.24 22.20 -4.82
CA ILE A 172 -22.15 21.35 -5.59
C ILE A 172 -23.52 21.33 -4.92
N ILE A 173 -23.55 21.16 -3.59
CA ILE A 173 -24.80 21.21 -2.82
C ILE A 173 -25.46 22.58 -2.95
N GLY A 174 -24.70 23.66 -2.86
CA GLY A 174 -25.21 25.02 -2.99
C GLY A 174 -25.76 25.35 -4.39
N ALA A 175 -25.20 24.75 -5.43
CA ALA A 175 -25.64 24.94 -6.81
C ALA A 175 -26.88 24.13 -7.19
N HIS A 176 -27.20 23.06 -6.47
CA HIS A 176 -28.28 22.13 -6.80
C HIS A 176 -29.39 22.14 -5.75
N LYS A 177 -30.51 22.79 -6.07
CA LYS A 177 -31.67 22.85 -5.18
C LYS A 177 -32.21 21.45 -4.85
N GLY A 178 -32.24 21.11 -3.57
CA GLY A 178 -32.75 19.83 -3.10
C GLY A 178 -31.72 18.71 -3.01
N MET A 179 -30.48 18.95 -3.39
CA MET A 179 -29.40 18.00 -3.14
C MET A 179 -29.05 17.97 -1.65
N LYS A 180 -28.94 16.80 -1.09
CA LYS A 180 -28.55 16.59 0.30
C LYS A 180 -27.17 15.99 0.37
N GLN A 181 -26.48 16.31 1.43
CA GLN A 181 -25.19 15.69 1.76
C GLN A 181 -25.34 14.20 2.06
N ASN A 182 -24.30 13.45 1.83
CA ASN A 182 -24.24 12.04 2.26
C ASN A 182 -24.32 11.96 3.80
N PRO A 183 -24.98 10.92 4.35
CA PRO A 183 -25.12 10.74 5.78
C PRO A 183 -23.77 10.76 6.49
N GLY A 184 -23.72 11.41 7.66
CA GLY A 184 -22.51 11.55 8.47
C GLY A 184 -21.65 12.77 8.16
N TYR A 185 -22.04 13.59 7.15
CA TYR A 185 -21.37 14.82 6.77
C TYR A 185 -22.29 16.05 6.85
N GLU A 186 -23.40 15.93 7.56
CA GLU A 186 -24.41 16.99 7.72
C GLU A 186 -23.93 18.12 8.64
#